data_e073d31235aa4d2ca499e1288ced102c
#
_entry.id   e073d31235aa4d2ca499e1288ced102c
#
_cell.length_a   1.000
_cell.length_b   1.000
_cell.length_c   1.000
_cell.angle_alpha   90.00
_cell.angle_beta   90.00
_cell.angle_gamma   90.00
#
_symmetry.space_group_name_H-M   'P 1'
#
loop_
_entity.id
_entity.type
_entity.pdbx_description
1 polymer ?
#
loop_
_entity_poly.entity_id
_entity_poly.type
_entity_poly.pdbx_seq_one_letter_code
_entity_poly.pdbx_strand_id
1 'polypeptide(L)'
;MVTLAALVSALALFAAEPPDAVHRRAVVIDTHADTTQAIVYGGADITRPGGSTDLDLAKAAAGGLDAQFFSIFVLPFRTKPADFYKEATRQVDALDKLARENPKRLRLARTAADVRANEKAGVLSVLFGVEGAHVLGPASEDEQLERLRALAGRGVRYMTLTWSNSNDLGGSSGDDGDIRGLTPFGRRVVAEMNRLGVIVDLSHVSDATFWDAVRASDKPVLATHSSSRELTNIPRNMTDAMLKAVAKNGGAVCVNFGASFVDAGFHEKEKALWQKKREGAPADVWRQIRAEAAQLTPRVPLARVVDHLEHVAKVAGVDHTCLGSDFDGMPAFPVGLEDVSHLPALTAALQARGFSAGDIEKILGGNVLRVLEANEPRK
;
A
#
# COMPACT_ATOMS: atom_id res chain seq x y z
N MET A 1 -45.70 44.69 -33.07
CA MET A 1 -45.25 44.56 -31.66
C MET A 1 -44.87 43.07 -31.42
N VAL A 2 -43.63 42.77 -31.48
CA VAL A 2 -43.09 41.36 -31.27
C VAL A 2 -42.46 41.37 -29.89
N THR A 3 -43.04 40.65 -28.96
CA THR A 3 -42.53 40.48 -27.59
C THR A 3 -41.44 39.43 -27.60
N LEU A 4 -40.21 39.87 -27.30
CA LEU A 4 -39.03 39.03 -27.13
C LEU A 4 -39.09 38.37 -25.74
N ALA A 5 -39.39 37.08 -25.67
CA ALA A 5 -39.32 36.31 -24.43
C ALA A 5 -37.85 35.93 -24.18
N ALA A 6 -37.23 36.52 -23.16
CA ALA A 6 -35.89 36.17 -22.72
C ALA A 6 -35.93 34.83 -21.98
N LEU A 7 -35.33 33.77 -22.55
CA LEU A 7 -35.01 32.52 -21.86
C LEU A 7 -33.84 32.80 -20.90
N VAL A 8 -34.13 32.91 -19.63
CA VAL A 8 -33.10 32.85 -18.57
C VAL A 8 -32.81 31.38 -18.28
N SER A 9 -31.74 30.86 -18.85
CA SER A 9 -31.20 29.57 -18.47
C SER A 9 -30.57 29.69 -17.07
N ALA A 10 -31.26 29.20 -16.06
CA ALA A 10 -30.71 29.04 -14.73
C ALA A 10 -29.66 27.90 -14.79
N LEU A 11 -28.38 28.25 -14.93
CA LEU A 11 -27.30 27.34 -14.56
C LEU A 11 -27.38 27.17 -13.04
N ALA A 12 -27.92 26.04 -12.58
CA ALA A 12 -27.75 25.62 -11.21
C ALA A 12 -26.24 25.32 -11.00
N LEU A 13 -25.55 26.27 -10.40
CA LEU A 13 -24.24 26.00 -9.82
C LEU A 13 -24.48 24.96 -8.70
N PHE A 14 -24.28 23.69 -8.99
CA PHE A 14 -24.15 22.68 -7.94
C PHE A 14 -22.89 23.07 -7.14
N ALA A 15 -23.07 23.57 -5.93
CA ALA A 15 -21.98 23.77 -5.01
C ALA A 15 -21.29 22.42 -4.83
N ALA A 16 -19.95 22.41 -4.93
CA ALA A 16 -19.17 21.18 -4.69
C ALA A 16 -19.49 20.66 -3.28
N GLU A 17 -19.65 19.34 -3.16
CA GLU A 17 -19.89 18.71 -1.87
C GLU A 17 -18.70 18.96 -0.93
N PRO A 18 -18.91 19.23 0.38
CA PRO A 18 -17.82 19.45 1.32
C PRO A 18 -16.88 18.23 1.39
N PRO A 19 -15.54 18.43 1.48
CA PRO A 19 -14.56 17.33 1.53
C PRO A 19 -14.87 16.28 2.60
N ASP A 20 -15.29 16.69 3.77
CA ASP A 20 -15.66 15.80 4.87
C ASP A 20 -16.85 14.89 4.53
N ALA A 21 -17.80 15.35 3.74
CA ALA A 21 -18.93 14.54 3.32
C ALA A 21 -18.50 13.48 2.30
N VAL A 22 -17.61 13.86 1.36
CA VAL A 22 -17.02 12.94 0.38
C VAL A 22 -16.21 11.86 1.12
N HIS A 23 -15.35 12.28 2.05
CA HIS A 23 -14.50 11.36 2.82
C HIS A 23 -15.31 10.33 3.62
N ARG A 24 -16.35 10.79 4.35
CA ARG A 24 -17.21 9.90 5.16
C ARG A 24 -18.06 8.93 4.34
N ARG A 25 -18.33 9.21 3.06
CA ARG A 25 -19.09 8.33 2.18
C ARG A 25 -18.20 7.31 1.46
N ALA A 26 -16.95 7.64 1.26
CA ALA A 26 -15.98 6.75 0.62
C ALA A 26 -15.66 5.56 1.53
N VAL A 27 -15.45 4.40 0.91
CA VAL A 27 -14.72 3.32 1.60
C VAL A 27 -13.23 3.63 1.51
N VAL A 28 -12.58 3.90 2.63
CA VAL A 28 -11.17 4.28 2.68
C VAL A 28 -10.31 3.06 2.95
N ILE A 29 -9.42 2.74 2.02
CA ILE A 29 -8.53 1.57 2.08
C ILE A 29 -7.09 2.02 1.90
N ASP A 30 -6.24 1.64 2.84
CA ASP A 30 -4.79 1.74 2.72
C ASP A 30 -4.19 0.37 2.41
N THR A 31 -3.41 0.29 1.34
CA THR A 31 -2.91 -1.00 0.84
C THR A 31 -1.61 -1.45 1.50
N HIS A 32 -0.97 -0.62 2.33
CA HIS A 32 0.28 -1.03 2.98
C HIS A 32 0.58 -0.23 4.25
N ALA A 33 0.83 -0.95 5.36
CA ALA A 33 1.42 -0.39 6.57
C ALA A 33 2.21 -1.46 7.32
N ASP A 34 3.37 -1.05 7.87
CA ASP A 34 4.29 -1.93 8.61
C ASP A 34 4.02 -1.99 10.12
N THR A 35 2.84 -1.56 10.53
CA THR A 35 2.39 -1.57 11.93
C THR A 35 2.53 -2.95 12.59
N THR A 36 2.48 -4.03 11.79
CA THR A 36 2.72 -5.41 12.25
C THR A 36 4.08 -5.56 12.94
N GLN A 37 5.12 -4.88 12.43
CA GLN A 37 6.46 -4.92 13.03
C GLN A 37 6.45 -4.33 14.46
N ALA A 38 5.75 -3.21 14.64
CA ALA A 38 5.61 -2.59 15.94
C ALA A 38 4.82 -3.47 16.92
N ILE A 39 3.76 -4.14 16.45
CA ILE A 39 2.93 -5.06 17.26
C ILE A 39 3.76 -6.28 17.69
N VAL A 40 4.41 -6.97 16.74
CA VAL A 40 5.02 -8.30 16.98
C VAL A 40 6.37 -8.20 17.67
N TYR A 41 7.18 -7.21 17.29
CA TYR A 41 8.56 -7.06 17.77
C TYR A 41 8.76 -5.88 18.70
N GLY A 42 7.91 -4.85 18.61
CA GLY A 42 7.93 -3.67 19.47
C GLY A 42 7.00 -3.73 20.68
N GLY A 43 6.09 -4.70 20.71
CA GLY A 43 5.08 -4.82 21.79
C GLY A 43 4.03 -3.70 21.78
N ALA A 44 3.82 -3.03 20.63
CA ALA A 44 2.83 -1.98 20.48
C ALA A 44 1.41 -2.54 20.61
N ASP A 45 0.58 -1.85 21.39
CA ASP A 45 -0.85 -2.13 21.53
C ASP A 45 -1.65 -1.07 20.77
N ILE A 46 -1.98 -1.35 19.50
CA ILE A 46 -2.76 -0.43 18.65
C ILE A 46 -4.21 -0.27 19.08
N THR A 47 -4.68 -1.05 20.05
CA THR A 47 -6.04 -0.89 20.61
C THR A 47 -6.14 0.27 21.58
N ARG A 48 -5.00 0.80 22.04
CA ARG A 48 -4.89 1.94 22.95
C ARG A 48 -4.44 3.19 22.18
N PRO A 49 -5.06 4.35 22.44
CA PRO A 49 -4.63 5.60 21.82
C PRO A 49 -3.30 6.08 22.37
N GLY A 50 -2.58 6.88 21.56
CA GLY A 50 -1.37 7.60 22.01
C GLY A 50 -0.08 6.79 21.97
N GLY A 51 -0.08 5.64 21.27
CA GLY A 51 1.13 4.91 20.94
C GLY A 51 2.01 5.64 19.94
N SER A 52 3.23 5.13 19.74
CA SER A 52 4.22 5.70 18.80
C SER A 52 4.04 5.24 17.35
N THR A 53 3.05 4.38 17.07
CA THR A 53 2.73 3.90 15.74
C THR A 53 2.00 4.97 14.92
N ASP A 54 2.20 4.98 13.61
CA ASP A 54 1.49 5.88 12.69
C ASP A 54 0.03 5.42 12.50
N LEU A 55 -0.26 4.15 12.85
CA LEU A 55 -1.59 3.58 12.88
C LEU A 55 -1.92 2.99 14.26
N ASP A 56 -2.97 3.49 14.89
CA ASP A 56 -3.71 2.86 15.98
C ASP A 56 -5.22 3.01 15.74
N LEU A 57 -6.07 2.33 16.53
CA LEU A 57 -7.50 2.33 16.28
C LEU A 57 -8.18 3.69 16.51
N ALA A 58 -7.61 4.57 17.32
CA ALA A 58 -8.13 5.92 17.51
C ALA A 58 -7.78 6.82 16.32
N LYS A 59 -6.54 6.74 15.84
CA LYS A 59 -6.07 7.43 14.63
C LYS A 59 -6.79 6.93 13.39
N ALA A 60 -6.99 5.61 13.23
CA ALA A 60 -7.74 5.02 12.14
C ALA A 60 -9.19 5.54 12.10
N ALA A 61 -9.86 5.60 13.27
CA ALA A 61 -11.20 6.15 13.36
C ALA A 61 -11.24 7.66 13.05
N ALA A 62 -10.25 8.44 13.51
CA ALA A 62 -10.14 9.86 13.19
C ALA A 62 -9.86 10.10 11.69
N GLY A 63 -9.09 9.22 11.07
CA GLY A 63 -8.77 9.23 9.64
C GLY A 63 -9.86 8.64 8.75
N GLY A 64 -10.94 8.10 9.31
CA GLY A 64 -12.02 7.47 8.54
C GLY A 64 -11.56 6.23 7.78
N LEU A 65 -10.51 5.53 8.26
CA LEU A 65 -9.99 4.33 7.61
C LEU A 65 -10.92 3.13 7.84
N ASP A 66 -11.37 2.47 6.77
CA ASP A 66 -12.27 1.31 6.81
C ASP A 66 -11.54 -0.03 6.63
N ALA A 67 -10.42 -0.01 5.93
CA ALA A 67 -9.64 -1.22 5.71
C ALA A 67 -8.13 -0.93 5.62
N GLN A 68 -7.35 -1.76 6.28
CA GLN A 68 -5.89 -1.72 6.25
C GLN A 68 -5.33 -3.08 5.79
N PHE A 69 -4.46 -3.04 4.78
CA PHE A 69 -3.56 -4.15 4.55
C PHE A 69 -2.35 -4.03 5.47
N PHE A 70 -2.28 -4.92 6.44
CA PHE A 70 -1.13 -5.05 7.32
C PHE A 70 -0.04 -5.88 6.65
N SER A 71 1.15 -5.31 6.54
CA SER A 71 2.31 -5.97 5.96
C SER A 71 2.75 -7.14 6.84
N ILE A 72 2.93 -8.30 6.21
CA ILE A 72 3.61 -9.47 6.75
C ILE A 72 5.02 -9.45 6.16
N PHE A 73 5.94 -8.84 6.89
CA PHE A 73 7.30 -8.59 6.45
C PHE A 73 8.33 -9.27 7.35
N VAL A 74 9.31 -9.93 6.75
CA VAL A 74 10.42 -10.56 7.48
C VAL A 74 11.75 -9.95 7.03
N LEU A 75 12.45 -9.31 7.95
CA LEU A 75 13.69 -8.60 7.66
C LEU A 75 14.83 -9.57 7.32
N PRO A 76 15.26 -9.69 6.04
CA PRO A 76 16.10 -10.81 5.60
C PRO A 76 17.51 -10.80 6.17
N PHE A 77 18.07 -9.64 6.53
CA PHE A 77 19.41 -9.55 7.14
C PHE A 77 19.41 -9.64 8.67
N ARG A 78 18.24 -9.84 9.29
CA ARG A 78 18.08 -10.00 10.75
C ARG A 78 17.50 -11.35 11.14
N THR A 79 16.89 -12.04 10.19
CA THR A 79 16.27 -13.35 10.38
C THR A 79 17.05 -14.39 9.60
N LYS A 80 17.26 -15.56 10.19
CA LYS A 80 17.88 -16.68 9.45
C LYS A 80 16.92 -17.13 8.35
N PRO A 81 17.38 -17.39 7.13
CA PRO A 81 16.49 -17.81 6.04
C PRO A 81 15.58 -18.99 6.39
N ALA A 82 16.08 -19.97 7.16
CA ALA A 82 15.29 -21.11 7.61
C ALA A 82 14.09 -20.74 8.51
N ASP A 83 14.09 -19.56 9.12
CA ASP A 83 13.03 -19.09 10.00
C ASP A 83 12.04 -18.13 9.29
N PHE A 84 12.26 -17.75 8.02
CA PHE A 84 11.43 -16.77 7.31
C PHE A 84 9.95 -17.12 7.33
N TYR A 85 9.59 -18.33 6.93
CA TYR A 85 8.19 -18.77 6.90
C TYR A 85 7.57 -18.81 8.31
N LYS A 86 8.33 -19.24 9.31
CA LYS A 86 7.88 -19.26 10.71
C LYS A 86 7.60 -17.85 11.23
N GLU A 87 8.48 -16.88 10.94
CA GLU A 87 8.26 -15.50 11.37
C GLU A 87 7.09 -14.85 10.62
N ALA A 88 6.88 -15.13 9.33
CA ALA A 88 5.71 -14.68 8.61
C ALA A 88 4.41 -15.25 9.21
N THR A 89 4.38 -16.55 9.52
CA THR A 89 3.20 -17.17 10.18
C THR A 89 2.95 -16.60 11.57
N ARG A 90 3.99 -16.29 12.34
CA ARG A 90 3.89 -15.63 13.64
C ARG A 90 3.20 -14.25 13.54
N GLN A 91 3.50 -13.48 12.51
CA GLN A 91 2.86 -12.17 12.27
C GLN A 91 1.39 -12.34 11.91
N VAL A 92 1.05 -13.30 11.04
CA VAL A 92 -0.35 -13.65 10.72
C VAL A 92 -1.10 -14.07 11.98
N ASP A 93 -0.48 -14.92 12.85
CA ASP A 93 -1.09 -15.36 14.10
C ASP A 93 -1.37 -14.19 15.06
N ALA A 94 -0.45 -13.22 15.15
CA ALA A 94 -0.60 -12.06 16.01
C ALA A 94 -1.76 -11.16 15.58
N LEU A 95 -1.88 -10.87 14.27
CA LEU A 95 -2.95 -10.05 13.72
C LEU A 95 -4.32 -10.75 13.79
N ASP A 96 -4.36 -12.06 13.52
CA ASP A 96 -5.57 -12.85 13.63
C ASP A 96 -6.06 -12.90 15.10
N LYS A 97 -5.14 -13.09 16.04
CA LYS A 97 -5.44 -13.00 17.47
C LYS A 97 -5.98 -11.62 17.85
N LEU A 98 -5.31 -10.55 17.40
CA LEU A 98 -5.71 -9.16 17.68
C LEU A 98 -7.15 -8.90 17.19
N ALA A 99 -7.49 -9.34 15.97
CA ALA A 99 -8.84 -9.18 15.42
C ALA A 99 -9.88 -9.99 16.22
N ARG A 100 -9.57 -11.25 16.58
CA ARG A 100 -10.47 -12.09 17.39
C ARG A 100 -10.70 -11.55 18.80
N GLU A 101 -9.71 -10.94 19.42
CA GLU A 101 -9.83 -10.35 20.76
C GLU A 101 -10.58 -9.00 20.75
N ASN A 102 -10.69 -8.35 19.57
CA ASN A 102 -11.32 -7.04 19.43
C ASN A 102 -12.45 -7.01 18.35
N PRO A 103 -13.42 -7.96 18.33
CA PRO A 103 -14.34 -8.18 17.20
C PRO A 103 -15.32 -7.03 16.94
N LYS A 104 -15.46 -6.10 17.90
CA LYS A 104 -16.28 -4.87 17.76
C LYS A 104 -15.54 -3.72 17.09
N ARG A 105 -14.22 -3.83 16.94
CA ARG A 105 -13.35 -2.78 16.40
C ARG A 105 -12.53 -3.23 15.19
N LEU A 106 -12.17 -4.53 15.14
CA LEU A 106 -11.34 -5.16 14.13
C LEU A 106 -11.99 -6.44 13.63
N ARG A 107 -12.00 -6.67 12.32
CA ARG A 107 -12.40 -7.96 11.74
C ARG A 107 -11.52 -8.29 10.55
N LEU A 108 -11.13 -9.55 10.45
CA LEU A 108 -10.46 -10.05 9.26
C LEU A 108 -11.39 -9.95 8.05
N ALA A 109 -10.88 -9.39 6.95
CA ALA A 109 -11.54 -9.38 5.65
C ALA A 109 -10.71 -10.20 4.66
N ARG A 110 -11.39 -10.95 3.79
CA ARG A 110 -10.79 -11.79 2.75
C ARG A 110 -11.32 -11.47 1.37
N THR A 111 -12.42 -10.73 1.31
CA THR A 111 -13.15 -10.38 0.10
C THR A 111 -13.55 -8.90 0.13
N ALA A 112 -13.86 -8.33 -1.03
CA ALA A 112 -14.42 -6.98 -1.11
C ALA A 112 -15.78 -6.89 -0.37
N ALA A 113 -16.56 -7.98 -0.36
CA ALA A 113 -17.82 -8.06 0.37
C ALA A 113 -17.61 -7.99 1.89
N ASP A 114 -16.53 -8.64 2.42
CA ASP A 114 -16.19 -8.55 3.85
C ASP A 114 -15.84 -7.11 4.24
N VAL A 115 -15.04 -6.41 3.41
CA VAL A 115 -14.68 -5.00 3.65
C VAL A 115 -15.92 -4.13 3.71
N ARG A 116 -16.83 -4.24 2.75
CA ARG A 116 -18.10 -3.48 2.73
C ARG A 116 -19.01 -3.81 3.92
N ALA A 117 -19.03 -5.08 4.37
CA ALA A 117 -19.81 -5.49 5.53
C ALA A 117 -19.24 -4.94 6.84
N ASN A 118 -17.90 -4.90 6.96
CA ASN A 118 -17.22 -4.35 8.12
C ASN A 118 -17.36 -2.82 8.18
N GLU A 119 -17.20 -2.14 7.05
CA GLU A 119 -17.41 -0.68 6.93
C GLU A 119 -18.83 -0.31 7.42
N LYS A 120 -19.89 -0.95 6.91
CA LYS A 120 -21.27 -0.73 7.36
C LYS A 120 -21.48 -1.00 8.85
N ALA A 121 -20.67 -1.86 9.45
CA ALA A 121 -20.71 -2.16 10.88
C ALA A 121 -19.83 -1.19 11.71
N GLY A 122 -19.13 -0.23 11.09
CA GLY A 122 -18.17 0.67 11.74
C GLY A 122 -16.96 -0.06 12.33
N VAL A 123 -16.48 -1.12 11.67
CA VAL A 123 -15.38 -1.98 12.12
C VAL A 123 -14.26 -1.94 11.10
N LEU A 124 -13.03 -1.66 11.54
CA LEU A 124 -11.85 -1.66 10.67
C LEU A 124 -11.57 -3.06 10.14
N SER A 125 -11.49 -3.20 8.83
CA SER A 125 -11.09 -4.44 8.16
C SER A 125 -9.60 -4.65 8.24
N VAL A 126 -9.19 -5.83 8.70
CA VAL A 126 -7.81 -6.32 8.70
C VAL A 126 -7.62 -7.20 7.49
N LEU A 127 -6.74 -6.81 6.57
CA LEU A 127 -6.31 -7.62 5.44
C LEU A 127 -4.81 -7.93 5.60
N PHE A 128 -4.37 -9.08 5.09
CA PHE A 128 -2.97 -9.47 5.14
C PHE A 128 -2.32 -9.33 3.76
N GLY A 129 -1.21 -8.61 3.71
CA GLY A 129 -0.35 -8.52 2.56
C GLY A 129 1.05 -9.02 2.90
N VAL A 130 1.59 -9.93 2.13
CA VAL A 130 2.97 -10.40 2.31
C VAL A 130 3.90 -9.47 1.54
N GLU A 131 4.90 -8.92 2.23
CA GLU A 131 5.92 -8.08 1.62
C GLU A 131 7.21 -8.86 1.42
N GLY A 132 7.38 -9.29 0.17
CA GLY A 132 8.54 -10.07 -0.29
C GLY A 132 8.35 -11.58 -0.18
N ALA A 133 8.33 -12.26 -1.32
CA ALA A 133 8.14 -13.71 -1.40
C ALA A 133 9.30 -14.53 -0.77
N HIS A 134 10.41 -13.90 -0.36
CA HIS A 134 11.45 -14.55 0.44
C HIS A 134 10.89 -15.16 1.73
N VAL A 135 9.73 -14.69 2.23
CA VAL A 135 9.05 -15.29 3.39
C VAL A 135 8.67 -16.75 3.17
N LEU A 136 8.58 -17.22 1.92
CA LEU A 136 8.37 -18.63 1.63
C LEU A 136 9.56 -19.50 2.07
N GLY A 137 10.70 -18.87 2.31
CA GLY A 137 11.92 -19.46 2.88
C GLY A 137 12.66 -20.38 1.92
N PRO A 138 13.88 -20.83 2.28
CA PRO A 138 14.65 -21.78 1.51
C PRO A 138 14.00 -23.15 1.61
N ALA A 139 13.40 -23.59 0.53
CA ALA A 139 12.72 -24.87 0.41
C ALA A 139 12.64 -25.27 -1.07
N SER A 140 12.21 -26.50 -1.36
CA SER A 140 11.90 -26.88 -2.75
C SER A 140 10.78 -26.00 -3.33
N GLU A 141 10.75 -25.87 -4.66
CA GLU A 141 9.70 -25.08 -5.33
C GLU A 141 8.30 -25.54 -4.94
N ASP A 142 8.08 -26.85 -4.81
CA ASP A 142 6.79 -27.42 -4.44
C ASP A 142 6.43 -27.06 -2.97
N GLU A 143 7.38 -27.14 -2.05
CA GLU A 143 7.17 -26.72 -0.67
C GLU A 143 6.89 -25.21 -0.56
N GLN A 144 7.58 -24.37 -1.33
CA GLN A 144 7.29 -22.94 -1.38
C GLN A 144 5.86 -22.67 -1.89
N LEU A 145 5.39 -23.43 -2.89
CA LEU A 145 4.00 -23.35 -3.36
C LEU A 145 2.99 -23.81 -2.29
N GLU A 146 3.30 -24.85 -1.51
CA GLU A 146 2.47 -25.28 -0.38
C GLU A 146 2.39 -24.20 0.71
N ARG A 147 3.50 -23.56 1.03
CA ARG A 147 3.55 -22.42 1.96
C ARG A 147 2.71 -21.24 1.47
N LEU A 148 2.78 -20.93 0.17
CA LEU A 148 1.91 -19.90 -0.44
C LEU A 148 0.42 -20.27 -0.29
N ARG A 149 0.03 -21.53 -0.58
CA ARG A 149 -1.34 -22.02 -0.39
C ARG A 149 -1.81 -21.89 1.05
N ALA A 150 -0.93 -22.24 2.00
CA ALA A 150 -1.22 -22.11 3.42
C ALA A 150 -1.44 -20.65 3.84
N LEU A 151 -0.58 -19.71 3.38
CA LEU A 151 -0.75 -18.28 3.64
C LEU A 151 -2.04 -17.72 3.02
N ALA A 152 -2.35 -18.10 1.78
CA ALA A 152 -3.62 -17.73 1.12
C ALA A 152 -4.86 -18.25 1.89
N GLY A 153 -4.79 -19.50 2.38
CA GLY A 153 -5.82 -20.11 3.25
C GLY A 153 -5.99 -19.36 4.58
N ARG A 154 -4.91 -18.78 5.11
CA ARG A 154 -4.92 -17.92 6.31
C ARG A 154 -5.52 -16.53 6.05
N GLY A 155 -5.68 -16.12 4.80
CA GLY A 155 -6.28 -14.83 4.45
C GLY A 155 -5.33 -13.81 3.83
N VAL A 156 -4.12 -14.19 3.45
CA VAL A 156 -3.24 -13.35 2.64
C VAL A 156 -3.92 -13.05 1.30
N ARG A 157 -3.96 -11.77 0.92
CA ARG A 157 -4.65 -11.30 -0.29
C ARG A 157 -3.76 -10.59 -1.30
N TYR A 158 -2.54 -10.21 -0.93
CA TYR A 158 -1.48 -9.92 -1.90
C TYR A 158 -0.15 -10.50 -1.44
N MET A 159 0.77 -10.67 -2.39
CA MET A 159 2.18 -10.94 -2.10
C MET A 159 3.05 -10.15 -3.06
N THR A 160 3.94 -9.34 -2.50
CA THR A 160 5.01 -8.67 -3.24
C THR A 160 6.05 -9.70 -3.67
N LEU A 161 6.41 -9.73 -4.95
CA LEU A 161 7.29 -10.77 -5.49
C LEU A 161 8.72 -10.69 -4.94
N THR A 162 9.20 -9.48 -4.65
CA THR A 162 10.49 -9.23 -3.99
C THR A 162 10.31 -8.18 -2.89
N TRP A 163 11.26 -8.10 -1.97
CA TRP A 163 11.48 -6.89 -1.17
C TRP A 163 12.69 -6.13 -1.75
N SER A 164 13.46 -5.38 -0.95
CA SER A 164 14.68 -4.70 -1.40
C SER A 164 15.86 -5.66 -1.70
N ASN A 165 15.61 -6.95 -1.71
CA ASN A 165 16.52 -8.01 -2.11
C ASN A 165 15.88 -8.89 -3.18
N SER A 166 16.66 -9.29 -4.17
CA SER A 166 16.31 -10.34 -5.12
C SER A 166 16.14 -11.69 -4.42
N ASN A 167 15.31 -12.57 -4.99
CA ASN A 167 15.03 -13.90 -4.44
C ASN A 167 14.79 -14.92 -5.56
N ASP A 168 14.34 -16.13 -5.21
CA ASP A 168 14.11 -17.22 -6.17
C ASP A 168 13.08 -16.89 -7.28
N LEU A 169 12.23 -15.87 -7.06
CA LEU A 169 11.19 -15.49 -8.01
C LEU A 169 11.68 -14.49 -9.06
N GLY A 170 12.56 -13.56 -8.69
CA GLY A 170 13.01 -12.50 -9.60
C GLY A 170 13.90 -11.47 -8.95
N GLY A 171 14.29 -10.46 -9.75
CA GLY A 171 15.11 -9.34 -9.33
C GLY A 171 14.32 -8.24 -8.63
N SER A 172 14.97 -7.57 -7.69
CA SER A 172 14.46 -6.44 -6.90
C SER A 172 14.98 -5.10 -7.41
N SER A 173 14.22 -4.03 -7.22
CA SER A 173 14.66 -2.64 -7.46
C SER A 173 15.67 -2.14 -6.43
N GLY A 174 15.82 -2.83 -5.30
CA GLY A 174 16.79 -2.50 -4.26
C GLY A 174 18.11 -3.26 -4.37
N ASP A 175 18.28 -4.09 -5.39
CA ASP A 175 19.46 -4.90 -5.62
C ASP A 175 20.10 -4.54 -6.97
N ASP A 176 21.04 -3.59 -6.94
CA ASP A 176 21.71 -3.07 -8.13
C ASP A 176 22.51 -4.15 -8.91
N GLY A 177 22.82 -5.28 -8.27
CA GLY A 177 23.57 -6.40 -8.87
C GLY A 177 22.71 -7.40 -9.62
N ASP A 178 21.37 -7.39 -9.43
CA ASP A 178 20.46 -8.37 -10.01
C ASP A 178 19.24 -7.73 -10.69
N ILE A 179 19.45 -7.38 -11.96
CA ILE A 179 18.43 -6.76 -12.82
C ILE A 179 17.57 -7.77 -13.59
N ARG A 180 17.65 -9.07 -13.27
CA ARG A 180 16.88 -10.12 -13.95
C ARG A 180 15.38 -9.91 -13.79
N GLY A 181 14.62 -10.50 -14.73
CA GLY A 181 13.15 -10.62 -14.65
C GLY A 181 12.72 -11.82 -13.80
N LEU A 182 11.46 -12.26 -13.98
CA LEU A 182 10.95 -13.46 -13.34
C LEU A 182 11.71 -14.71 -13.78
N THR A 183 12.07 -15.53 -12.81
CA THR A 183 12.56 -16.90 -13.06
C THR A 183 11.41 -17.78 -13.58
N PRO A 184 11.72 -18.97 -14.12
CA PRO A 184 10.67 -19.97 -14.44
C PRO A 184 9.79 -20.30 -13.21
N PHE A 185 10.40 -20.40 -12.03
CA PHE A 185 9.68 -20.62 -10.77
C PHE A 185 8.81 -19.40 -10.42
N GLY A 186 9.31 -18.18 -10.55
CA GLY A 186 8.53 -16.94 -10.34
C GLY A 186 7.25 -16.90 -11.18
N ARG A 187 7.31 -17.38 -12.45
CA ARG A 187 6.09 -17.47 -13.30
C ARG A 187 5.10 -18.50 -12.77
N ARG A 188 5.57 -19.65 -12.25
CA ARG A 188 4.69 -20.64 -11.59
C ARG A 188 4.02 -20.07 -10.36
N VAL A 189 4.76 -19.29 -9.56
CA VAL A 189 4.23 -18.61 -8.36
C VAL A 189 3.15 -17.59 -8.76
N VAL A 190 3.38 -16.75 -9.77
CA VAL A 190 2.38 -15.80 -10.29
C VAL A 190 1.10 -16.53 -10.73
N ALA A 191 1.22 -17.62 -11.47
CA ALA A 191 0.06 -18.43 -11.89
C ALA A 191 -0.70 -19.01 -10.68
N GLU A 192 0.02 -19.49 -9.67
CA GLU A 192 -0.59 -20.02 -8.45
C GLU A 192 -1.27 -18.92 -7.62
N MET A 193 -0.66 -17.72 -7.53
CA MET A 193 -1.29 -16.55 -6.89
C MET A 193 -2.63 -16.22 -7.56
N ASN A 194 -2.67 -16.15 -8.90
CA ASN A 194 -3.90 -15.91 -9.65
C ASN A 194 -4.98 -16.96 -9.35
N ARG A 195 -4.58 -18.25 -9.26
CA ARG A 195 -5.49 -19.35 -8.91
C ARG A 195 -6.05 -19.23 -7.49
N LEU A 196 -5.24 -18.80 -6.55
CA LEU A 196 -5.57 -18.68 -5.13
C LEU A 196 -6.34 -17.40 -4.78
N GLY A 197 -6.41 -16.43 -5.70
CA GLY A 197 -6.96 -15.11 -5.42
C GLY A 197 -6.04 -14.26 -4.55
N VAL A 198 -4.73 -14.47 -4.67
CA VAL A 198 -3.69 -13.63 -4.08
C VAL A 198 -3.21 -12.67 -5.16
N ILE A 199 -3.39 -11.38 -4.95
CA ILE A 199 -3.01 -10.32 -5.88
C ILE A 199 -1.49 -10.29 -6.04
N VAL A 200 -1.01 -10.23 -7.27
CA VAL A 200 0.41 -10.03 -7.57
C VAL A 200 0.75 -8.56 -7.31
N ASP A 201 1.61 -8.32 -6.32
CA ASP A 201 2.08 -6.98 -6.00
C ASP A 201 3.44 -6.71 -6.65
N LEU A 202 3.52 -5.55 -7.31
CA LEU A 202 4.66 -5.10 -8.12
C LEU A 202 5.54 -4.07 -7.41
N SER A 203 5.23 -3.72 -6.16
CA SER A 203 6.12 -2.89 -5.36
C SER A 203 7.46 -3.63 -5.17
N HIS A 204 8.57 -2.91 -5.03
CA HIS A 204 9.92 -3.46 -4.84
C HIS A 204 10.56 -4.21 -6.02
N VAL A 205 9.83 -4.63 -7.03
CA VAL A 205 10.42 -5.44 -8.11
C VAL A 205 11.34 -4.62 -9.02
N SER A 206 12.34 -5.28 -9.62
CA SER A 206 13.12 -4.67 -10.70
C SER A 206 12.24 -4.35 -11.92
N ASP A 207 12.69 -3.44 -12.78
CA ASP A 207 11.97 -3.13 -14.03
C ASP A 207 11.73 -4.38 -14.87
N ALA A 208 12.70 -5.28 -14.97
CA ALA A 208 12.56 -6.52 -15.72
C ALA A 208 11.52 -7.47 -15.09
N THR A 209 11.54 -7.62 -13.74
CA THR A 209 10.53 -8.41 -13.03
C THR A 209 9.14 -7.80 -13.18
N PHE A 210 9.01 -6.46 -13.14
CA PHE A 210 7.75 -5.77 -13.42
C PHE A 210 7.14 -6.19 -14.74
N TRP A 211 7.90 -6.06 -15.83
CA TRP A 211 7.39 -6.37 -17.16
C TRP A 211 7.04 -7.85 -17.33
N ASP A 212 7.82 -8.73 -16.74
CA ASP A 212 7.53 -10.16 -16.77
C ASP A 212 6.28 -10.50 -15.96
N ALA A 213 6.12 -9.94 -14.77
CA ALA A 213 4.98 -10.21 -13.88
C ALA A 213 3.65 -9.70 -14.48
N VAL A 214 3.64 -8.47 -15.05
CA VAL A 214 2.45 -7.93 -15.73
C VAL A 214 2.03 -8.82 -16.92
N ARG A 215 3.00 -9.38 -17.64
CA ARG A 215 2.71 -10.30 -18.77
C ARG A 215 2.26 -11.68 -18.28
N ALA A 216 2.74 -12.14 -17.15
CA ALA A 216 2.44 -13.47 -16.60
C ALA A 216 1.12 -13.52 -15.82
N SER A 217 0.64 -12.39 -15.32
CA SER A 217 -0.59 -12.35 -14.54
C SER A 217 -1.83 -12.28 -15.41
N ASP A 218 -2.73 -13.26 -15.25
CA ASP A 218 -4.06 -13.30 -15.88
C ASP A 218 -5.10 -12.48 -15.09
N LYS A 219 -4.71 -11.91 -13.95
CA LYS A 219 -5.54 -11.12 -13.06
C LYS A 219 -5.01 -9.71 -12.90
N PRO A 220 -5.85 -8.73 -12.50
CA PRO A 220 -5.38 -7.40 -12.17
C PRO A 220 -4.31 -7.42 -11.08
N VAL A 221 -3.20 -6.70 -11.33
CA VAL A 221 -2.08 -6.56 -10.39
C VAL A 221 -2.24 -5.31 -9.52
N LEU A 222 -1.49 -5.22 -8.41
CA LEU A 222 -1.30 -3.98 -7.67
C LEU A 222 0.18 -3.57 -7.66
N ALA A 223 0.41 -2.27 -7.52
CA ALA A 223 1.61 -1.73 -6.90
C ALA A 223 1.17 -1.11 -5.59
N THR A 224 1.30 -1.84 -4.50
CA THR A 224 0.65 -1.52 -3.22
C THR A 224 1.20 -0.26 -2.56
N HIS A 225 2.48 0.11 -2.83
CA HIS A 225 3.15 1.29 -2.27
C HIS A 225 4.30 1.75 -3.19
N SER A 226 3.95 2.38 -4.31
CA SER A 226 4.90 2.94 -5.28
C SER A 226 4.38 4.27 -5.81
N SER A 227 5.29 5.17 -6.22
CA SER A 227 4.92 6.50 -6.70
C SER A 227 5.36 6.72 -8.16
N SER A 228 5.30 7.95 -8.70
CA SER A 228 5.72 8.27 -10.06
C SER A 228 7.23 8.52 -10.14
N ARG A 229 7.93 7.80 -11.03
CA ARG A 229 9.36 8.00 -11.32
C ARG A 229 9.61 9.30 -12.07
N GLU A 230 8.65 9.80 -12.83
CA GLU A 230 8.74 11.10 -13.52
C GLU A 230 8.84 12.27 -12.54
N LEU A 231 8.20 12.17 -11.36
CA LEU A 231 8.25 13.21 -10.34
C LEU A 231 9.40 13.01 -9.35
N THR A 232 9.71 11.78 -9.01
CA THR A 232 10.82 11.42 -8.14
C THR A 232 11.53 10.19 -8.71
N ASN A 233 12.67 10.45 -9.36
CA ASN A 233 13.41 9.42 -10.12
C ASN A 233 14.20 8.50 -9.19
N ILE A 234 13.49 7.52 -8.62
CA ILE A 234 14.05 6.44 -7.82
C ILE A 234 13.57 5.08 -8.35
N PRO A 235 14.36 3.99 -8.21
CA PRO A 235 13.98 2.67 -8.73
C PRO A 235 12.68 2.11 -8.13
N ARG A 236 12.32 2.52 -6.91
CA ARG A 236 11.08 2.12 -6.23
C ARG A 236 9.82 2.70 -6.85
N ASN A 237 9.94 3.78 -7.63
CA ASN A 237 8.84 4.44 -8.31
C ASN A 237 8.66 3.92 -9.75
N MET A 238 7.46 4.07 -10.30
CA MET A 238 7.05 3.54 -11.60
C MET A 238 7.17 4.59 -12.70
N THR A 239 7.70 4.19 -13.85
CA THR A 239 7.70 5.02 -15.07
C THR A 239 6.28 5.14 -15.64
N ASP A 240 6.04 6.16 -16.46
CA ASP A 240 4.77 6.34 -17.18
C ASP A 240 4.38 5.12 -18.03
N ALA A 241 5.36 4.42 -18.59
CA ALA A 241 5.13 3.19 -19.33
C ALA A 241 4.60 2.07 -18.41
N MET A 242 5.14 1.96 -17.21
CA MET A 242 4.69 1.00 -16.20
C MET A 242 3.28 1.34 -15.70
N LEU A 243 2.99 2.63 -15.42
CA LEU A 243 1.67 3.09 -15.03
C LEU A 243 0.61 2.69 -16.07
N LYS A 244 0.88 2.93 -17.35
CA LYS A 244 0.02 2.52 -18.46
C LYS A 244 -0.15 1.02 -18.57
N ALA A 245 0.90 0.25 -18.28
CA ALA A 245 0.85 -1.22 -18.35
C ALA A 245 -0.02 -1.79 -17.20
N VAL A 246 0.06 -1.25 -15.98
CA VAL A 246 -0.82 -1.62 -14.86
C VAL A 246 -2.27 -1.29 -15.21
N ALA A 247 -2.54 -0.11 -15.75
CA ALA A 247 -3.88 0.27 -16.20
C ALA A 247 -4.43 -0.68 -17.27
N LYS A 248 -3.63 -1.03 -18.28
CA LYS A 248 -4.01 -1.98 -19.33
C LYS A 248 -4.31 -3.38 -18.79
N ASN A 249 -3.62 -3.81 -17.74
CA ASN A 249 -3.88 -5.08 -17.05
C ASN A 249 -5.17 -5.03 -16.19
N GLY A 250 -5.75 -3.84 -15.96
CA GLY A 250 -6.89 -3.65 -15.07
C GLY A 250 -6.52 -3.47 -13.60
N GLY A 251 -5.24 -3.36 -13.29
CA GLY A 251 -4.68 -3.17 -11.95
C GLY A 251 -4.82 -1.76 -11.41
N ALA A 252 -4.05 -1.44 -10.36
CA ALA A 252 -3.96 -0.11 -9.79
C ALA A 252 -2.59 0.16 -9.16
N VAL A 253 -2.21 1.45 -9.10
CA VAL A 253 -0.98 1.94 -8.47
C VAL A 253 -1.37 2.77 -7.26
N CYS A 254 -0.96 2.32 -6.09
CA CYS A 254 -1.24 2.97 -4.82
C CYS A 254 -0.01 3.79 -4.43
N VAL A 255 -0.22 5.11 -4.33
CA VAL A 255 0.87 6.06 -4.10
C VAL A 255 1.40 5.92 -2.68
N ASN A 256 2.73 5.72 -2.57
CA ASN A 256 3.45 5.71 -1.32
C ASN A 256 3.55 7.13 -0.74
N PHE A 257 3.34 7.29 0.58
CA PHE A 257 3.38 8.59 1.25
C PHE A 257 4.74 8.94 1.82
N GLY A 258 5.68 8.00 1.90
CA GLY A 258 7.01 8.26 2.42
C GLY A 258 7.65 9.49 1.76
N ALA A 259 8.19 10.41 2.58
CA ALA A 259 8.73 11.67 2.10
C ALA A 259 9.80 11.49 1.01
N SER A 260 10.61 10.44 1.11
CA SER A 260 11.65 10.09 0.13
C SER A 260 11.12 9.51 -1.19
N PHE A 261 9.87 9.05 -1.22
CA PHE A 261 9.22 8.56 -2.45
C PHE A 261 8.63 9.70 -3.29
N VAL A 262 8.27 10.79 -2.63
CA VAL A 262 7.54 11.91 -3.27
C VAL A 262 8.38 13.17 -3.44
N ASP A 263 9.61 13.20 -2.90
CA ASP A 263 10.52 14.34 -3.05
C ASP A 263 11.96 13.87 -3.23
N ALA A 264 12.57 14.20 -4.38
CA ALA A 264 13.91 13.78 -4.73
C ALA A 264 14.99 14.40 -3.81
N GLY A 265 14.80 15.66 -3.38
CA GLY A 265 15.74 16.32 -2.48
C GLY A 265 15.71 15.71 -1.08
N PHE A 266 14.55 15.29 -0.62
CA PHE A 266 14.39 14.56 0.63
C PHE A 266 14.97 13.15 0.52
N HIS A 267 14.75 12.46 -0.60
CA HIS A 267 15.31 11.14 -0.87
C HIS A 267 16.83 11.10 -0.66
N GLU A 268 17.58 12.03 -1.26
CA GLU A 268 19.03 12.07 -1.11
C GLU A 268 19.49 12.29 0.35
N LYS A 269 18.76 13.12 1.09
CA LYS A 269 19.04 13.36 2.51
C LYS A 269 18.75 12.12 3.36
N GLU A 270 17.61 11.48 3.14
CA GLU A 270 17.23 10.24 3.85
C GLU A 270 18.18 9.10 3.53
N LYS A 271 18.56 8.93 2.25
CA LYS A 271 19.56 7.94 1.82
C LYS A 271 20.87 8.09 2.59
N ALA A 272 21.33 9.33 2.81
CA ALA A 272 22.53 9.58 3.62
C ALA A 272 22.36 9.17 5.09
N LEU A 273 21.15 9.19 5.65
CA LEU A 273 20.88 8.66 6.99
C LEU A 273 21.04 7.14 7.04
N TRP A 274 20.53 6.43 6.03
CA TRP A 274 20.65 4.97 5.96
C TRP A 274 22.09 4.49 5.81
N GLN A 275 22.96 5.28 5.19
CA GLN A 275 24.38 4.96 5.00
C GLN A 275 25.21 5.11 6.28
N LYS A 276 24.72 5.81 7.30
CA LYS A 276 25.43 5.95 8.57
C LYS A 276 25.47 4.62 9.32
N LYS A 277 26.66 4.20 9.73
CA LYS A 277 26.83 3.04 10.60
C LYS A 277 26.16 3.31 11.95
N ARG A 278 25.31 2.40 12.39
CA ARG A 278 24.64 2.44 13.69
C ARG A 278 24.80 1.14 14.43
N GLU A 279 24.92 1.25 15.76
CA GLU A 279 24.97 0.11 16.66
C GLU A 279 23.66 0.05 17.46
N GLY A 280 23.27 -1.17 17.87
CA GLY A 280 22.07 -1.38 18.68
C GLY A 280 21.09 -2.38 18.08
N ALA A 281 20.01 -2.62 18.82
CA ALA A 281 18.90 -3.44 18.35
C ALA A 281 18.18 -2.78 17.16
N PRO A 282 17.54 -3.56 16.27
CA PRO A 282 16.83 -3.01 15.09
C PRO A 282 15.84 -1.90 15.41
N ALA A 283 15.04 -2.08 16.46
CA ALA A 283 14.06 -1.09 16.89
C ALA A 283 14.71 0.22 17.38
N ASP A 284 15.90 0.14 18.00
CA ASP A 284 16.64 1.32 18.43
C ASP A 284 17.22 2.08 17.24
N VAL A 285 17.78 1.35 16.27
CA VAL A 285 18.31 1.91 15.02
C VAL A 285 17.17 2.58 14.24
N TRP A 286 16.01 1.95 14.16
CA TRP A 286 14.82 2.51 13.51
C TRP A 286 14.37 3.82 14.18
N ARG A 287 14.27 3.84 15.52
CA ARG A 287 13.93 5.06 16.26
C ARG A 287 14.93 6.20 16.03
N GLN A 288 16.23 5.89 15.97
CA GLN A 288 17.26 6.88 15.66
C GLN A 288 17.08 7.46 14.26
N ILE A 289 16.86 6.61 13.25
CA ILE A 289 16.63 7.05 11.87
C ILE A 289 15.38 7.93 11.79
N ARG A 290 14.26 7.53 12.40
CA ARG A 290 13.04 8.35 12.45
C ARG A 290 13.28 9.72 13.12
N ALA A 291 13.99 9.74 14.24
CA ALA A 291 14.30 10.98 14.94
C ALA A 291 15.19 11.92 14.11
N GLU A 292 16.18 11.39 13.40
CA GLU A 292 17.04 12.19 12.51
C GLU A 292 16.27 12.64 11.26
N ALA A 293 15.46 11.77 10.67
CA ALA A 293 14.65 12.09 9.48
C ALA A 293 13.64 13.21 9.77
N ALA A 294 13.06 13.23 10.98
CA ALA A 294 12.17 14.29 11.42
C ALA A 294 12.83 15.68 11.49
N GLN A 295 14.16 15.75 11.57
CA GLN A 295 14.93 16.99 11.58
C GLN A 295 15.39 17.44 10.18
N LEU A 296 15.17 16.63 9.14
CA LEU A 296 15.53 16.99 7.78
C LEU A 296 14.67 18.17 7.28
N THR A 297 15.33 19.14 6.66
CA THR A 297 14.67 20.34 6.11
C THR A 297 15.08 20.58 4.65
N PRO A 298 14.20 21.18 3.84
CA PRO A 298 12.79 21.51 4.16
C PRO A 298 11.95 20.24 4.36
N ARG A 299 10.89 20.36 5.18
CA ARG A 299 9.90 19.29 5.31
C ARG A 299 9.08 19.17 4.02
N VAL A 300 8.78 17.96 3.63
CA VAL A 300 7.94 17.68 2.44
C VAL A 300 6.49 18.04 2.74
N PRO A 301 5.78 18.84 1.94
CA PRO A 301 4.36 19.11 2.17
C PRO A 301 3.47 18.00 1.60
N LEU A 302 2.25 17.82 2.17
CA LEU A 302 1.21 16.90 1.68
C LEU A 302 0.94 17.07 0.17
N ALA A 303 1.05 18.28 -0.34
CA ALA A 303 0.86 18.58 -1.78
C ALA A 303 1.72 17.70 -2.69
N ARG A 304 2.90 17.23 -2.23
CA ARG A 304 3.75 16.33 -3.04
C ARG A 304 3.10 14.95 -3.24
N VAL A 305 2.41 14.41 -2.24
CA VAL A 305 1.63 13.18 -2.41
C VAL A 305 0.49 13.39 -3.42
N VAL A 306 -0.18 14.56 -3.34
CA VAL A 306 -1.24 14.91 -4.28
C VAL A 306 -0.70 15.06 -5.71
N ASP A 307 0.49 15.65 -5.90
CA ASP A 307 1.15 15.73 -7.20
C ASP A 307 1.36 14.33 -7.81
N HIS A 308 1.79 13.35 -7.01
CA HIS A 308 1.96 11.97 -7.45
C HIS A 308 0.62 11.28 -7.76
N LEU A 309 -0.41 11.46 -6.94
CA LEU A 309 -1.76 10.94 -7.21
C LEU A 309 -2.35 11.53 -8.50
N GLU A 310 -2.20 12.84 -8.70
CA GLU A 310 -2.63 13.53 -9.92
C GLU A 310 -1.89 13.02 -11.15
N HIS A 311 -0.56 12.83 -11.06
CA HIS A 311 0.24 12.29 -12.16
C HIS A 311 -0.16 10.85 -12.52
N VAL A 312 -0.32 9.97 -11.52
CA VAL A 312 -0.78 8.59 -11.74
C VAL A 312 -2.18 8.60 -12.37
N ALA A 313 -3.11 9.41 -11.84
CA ALA A 313 -4.46 9.54 -12.40
C ALA A 313 -4.45 10.09 -13.84
N LYS A 314 -3.56 11.02 -14.16
CA LYS A 314 -3.41 11.56 -15.52
C LYS A 314 -2.87 10.52 -16.51
N VAL A 315 -1.93 9.69 -16.09
CA VAL A 315 -1.19 8.75 -16.98
C VAL A 315 -1.90 7.40 -17.09
N ALA A 316 -2.33 6.84 -15.96
CA ALA A 316 -2.98 5.53 -15.88
C ALA A 316 -4.52 5.62 -15.91
N GLY A 317 -5.07 6.77 -15.56
CA GLY A 317 -6.49 6.97 -15.32
C GLY A 317 -6.85 6.89 -13.85
N VAL A 318 -7.88 7.63 -13.45
CA VAL A 318 -8.34 7.67 -12.07
C VAL A 318 -8.77 6.30 -11.54
N ASP A 319 -9.30 5.43 -12.41
CA ASP A 319 -9.72 4.06 -12.09
C ASP A 319 -8.55 3.12 -11.72
N HIS A 320 -7.30 3.60 -11.85
CA HIS A 320 -6.07 2.84 -11.61
C HIS A 320 -5.16 3.51 -10.57
N THR A 321 -5.72 4.44 -9.76
CA THR A 321 -4.99 5.22 -8.75
C THR A 321 -5.54 4.89 -7.37
N CYS A 322 -4.67 4.66 -6.37
CA CYS A 322 -5.06 4.33 -4.99
C CYS A 322 -4.04 4.80 -3.96
N LEU A 323 -4.29 4.49 -2.68
CA LEU A 323 -3.47 4.87 -1.54
C LEU A 323 -2.68 3.67 -0.99
N GLY A 324 -1.39 3.87 -0.73
CA GLY A 324 -0.54 2.88 -0.09
C GLY A 324 0.48 3.58 0.78
N SER A 325 0.07 3.93 1.99
CA SER A 325 0.75 4.91 2.85
C SER A 325 2.19 4.56 3.18
N ASP A 326 2.45 3.28 3.45
CA ASP A 326 3.69 2.78 4.03
C ASP A 326 3.91 3.30 5.47
N PHE A 327 2.79 3.56 6.20
CA PHE A 327 2.84 3.96 7.61
C PHE A 327 3.58 2.91 8.45
N ASP A 328 4.35 3.38 9.42
CA ASP A 328 5.29 2.61 10.23
C ASP A 328 6.47 2.00 9.47
N GLY A 329 6.45 1.98 8.12
CA GLY A 329 7.52 1.49 7.25
C GLY A 329 8.52 2.56 6.81
N MET A 330 8.12 3.84 6.82
CA MET A 330 8.97 4.96 6.41
C MET A 330 9.42 5.81 7.61
N PRO A 331 10.64 6.37 7.56
CA PRO A 331 11.15 7.18 8.66
C PRO A 331 10.54 8.58 8.72
N ALA A 332 10.00 9.11 7.62
CA ALA A 332 9.37 10.43 7.56
C ALA A 332 8.22 10.48 6.56
N PHE A 333 7.20 11.24 6.91
CA PHE A 333 6.03 11.53 6.10
C PHE A 333 5.88 13.03 5.84
N PRO A 334 5.13 13.45 4.79
CA PRO A 334 4.83 14.84 4.53
C PRO A 334 4.08 15.52 5.68
N VAL A 335 4.32 16.82 5.85
CA VAL A 335 3.58 17.65 6.79
C VAL A 335 2.09 17.68 6.40
N GLY A 336 1.23 17.36 7.37
CA GLY A 336 -0.21 17.22 7.15
C GLY A 336 -0.64 15.82 6.72
N LEU A 337 0.29 14.83 6.73
CA LEU A 337 0.01 13.42 6.47
C LEU A 337 0.95 12.51 7.31
N GLU A 338 1.22 12.92 8.56
CA GLU A 338 2.19 12.27 9.42
C GLU A 338 1.74 10.90 9.94
N ASP A 339 0.44 10.68 9.98
CA ASP A 339 -0.17 9.41 10.39
C ASP A 339 -1.57 9.24 9.78
N VAL A 340 -2.19 8.10 9.99
CA VAL A 340 -3.48 7.73 9.38
C VAL A 340 -4.63 8.69 9.73
N SER A 341 -4.57 9.43 10.83
CA SER A 341 -5.61 10.40 11.21
C SER A 341 -5.73 11.58 10.26
N HIS A 342 -4.73 11.80 9.42
CA HIS A 342 -4.66 12.91 8.46
C HIS A 342 -5.27 12.60 7.08
N LEU A 343 -5.80 11.40 6.83
CA LEU A 343 -6.41 11.04 5.53
C LEU A 343 -7.52 12.01 5.06
N PRO A 344 -8.36 12.62 5.94
CA PRO A 344 -9.30 13.64 5.52
C PRO A 344 -8.67 14.88 4.86
N ALA A 345 -7.45 15.25 5.28
CA ALA A 345 -6.70 16.35 4.67
C ALA A 345 -6.29 16.03 3.23
N LEU A 346 -5.97 14.76 2.94
CA LEU A 346 -5.70 14.29 1.58
C LEU A 346 -6.94 14.42 0.68
N THR A 347 -8.12 14.05 1.18
CA THR A 347 -9.40 14.22 0.48
C THR A 347 -9.64 15.69 0.14
N ALA A 348 -9.46 16.59 1.10
CA ALA A 348 -9.61 18.02 0.88
C ALA A 348 -8.62 18.55 -0.17
N ALA A 349 -7.37 18.06 -0.14
CA ALA A 349 -6.36 18.45 -1.11
C ALA A 349 -6.65 17.95 -2.53
N LEU A 350 -7.17 16.71 -2.68
CA LEU A 350 -7.62 16.18 -3.98
C LEU A 350 -8.77 16.99 -4.55
N GLN A 351 -9.75 17.34 -3.71
CA GLN A 351 -10.88 18.19 -4.14
C GLN A 351 -10.41 19.58 -4.57
N ALA A 352 -9.46 20.17 -3.84
CA ALA A 352 -8.85 21.46 -4.21
C ALA A 352 -8.09 21.40 -5.54
N ARG A 353 -7.61 20.22 -5.97
CA ARG A 353 -7.01 19.97 -7.30
C ARG A 353 -8.06 19.69 -8.40
N GLY A 354 -9.35 19.73 -8.09
CA GLY A 354 -10.43 19.58 -9.05
C GLY A 354 -10.89 18.14 -9.31
N PHE A 355 -10.44 17.17 -8.49
CA PHE A 355 -11.02 15.82 -8.56
C PHE A 355 -12.48 15.84 -8.14
N SER A 356 -13.33 15.15 -8.91
CA SER A 356 -14.75 15.00 -8.55
C SER A 356 -14.90 14.10 -7.30
N ALA A 357 -16.04 14.22 -6.61
CA ALA A 357 -16.35 13.34 -5.48
C ALA A 357 -16.25 11.86 -5.85
N GLY A 358 -16.76 11.47 -7.03
CA GLY A 358 -16.67 10.10 -7.53
C GLY A 358 -15.23 9.63 -7.83
N ASP A 359 -14.37 10.53 -8.33
CA ASP A 359 -12.96 10.21 -8.55
C ASP A 359 -12.22 10.02 -7.23
N ILE A 360 -12.52 10.85 -6.24
CA ILE A 360 -11.95 10.74 -4.89
C ILE A 360 -12.39 9.42 -4.24
N GLU A 361 -13.65 9.02 -4.30
CA GLU A 361 -14.13 7.74 -3.79
C GLU A 361 -13.42 6.54 -4.43
N LYS A 362 -13.12 6.62 -5.73
CA LYS A 362 -12.33 5.59 -6.43
C LYS A 362 -10.89 5.52 -5.89
N ILE A 363 -10.21 6.67 -5.75
CA ILE A 363 -8.83 6.78 -5.26
C ILE A 363 -8.74 6.30 -3.80
N LEU A 364 -9.68 6.69 -2.95
CA LEU A 364 -9.65 6.35 -1.52
C LEU A 364 -9.78 4.85 -1.25
N GLY A 365 -10.50 4.09 -2.10
CA GLY A 365 -10.61 2.64 -1.89
C GLY A 365 -11.40 1.89 -2.95
N GLY A 366 -12.23 2.58 -3.74
CA GLY A 366 -13.05 1.93 -4.78
C GLY A 366 -12.24 1.11 -5.77
N ASN A 367 -11.05 1.59 -6.16
CA ASN A 367 -10.16 0.89 -7.08
C ASN A 367 -9.52 -0.35 -6.44
N VAL A 368 -9.18 -0.29 -5.16
CA VAL A 368 -8.66 -1.45 -4.41
C VAL A 368 -9.73 -2.52 -4.27
N LEU A 369 -10.98 -2.14 -3.94
CA LEU A 369 -12.12 -3.07 -3.90
C LEU A 369 -12.32 -3.77 -5.24
N ARG A 370 -12.29 -3.02 -6.35
CA ARG A 370 -12.41 -3.57 -7.71
C ARG A 370 -11.33 -4.60 -8.01
N VAL A 371 -10.06 -4.30 -7.67
CA VAL A 371 -8.94 -5.22 -7.89
C VAL A 371 -9.06 -6.46 -6.98
N LEU A 372 -9.45 -6.28 -5.72
CA LEU A 372 -9.66 -7.38 -4.78
C LEU A 372 -10.76 -8.31 -5.30
N GLU A 373 -11.91 -7.77 -5.72
CA GLU A 373 -13.06 -8.50 -6.26
C GLU A 373 -12.70 -9.27 -7.56
N ALA A 374 -11.93 -8.65 -8.46
CA ALA A 374 -11.48 -9.29 -9.71
C ALA A 374 -10.49 -10.44 -9.47
N ASN A 375 -9.79 -10.43 -8.34
CA ASN A 375 -8.87 -11.50 -7.95
C ASN A 375 -9.55 -12.62 -7.16
N GLU A 376 -10.74 -12.42 -6.61
CA GLU A 376 -11.42 -13.48 -5.84
C GLU A 376 -11.47 -14.80 -6.62
N PRO A 377 -11.24 -15.95 -5.96
CA PRO A 377 -11.36 -17.25 -6.61
C PRO A 377 -12.76 -17.43 -7.19
N ARG A 378 -12.87 -17.86 -8.44
CA ARG A 378 -14.16 -18.24 -9.00
C ARG A 378 -14.70 -19.42 -8.22
N LYS A 379 -15.95 -19.31 -7.76
CA LYS A 379 -16.68 -20.38 -7.07
C LYS A 379 -16.93 -21.56 -8.01
#